data_ad4ae7ce06f7104fd209612aca614445
#
_entry.id   ad4ae7ce06f7104fd209612aca614445
#
_cell.length_a   1.000
_cell.length_b   1.000
_cell.length_c   1.000
_cell.angle_alpha   90.00
_cell.angle_beta   90.00
_cell.angle_gamma   90.00
#
_symmetry.space_group_name_H-M   'P 1'
#
loop_
_entity.id
_entity.type
_entity.pdbx_description
1 polymer ?
#
loop_
_entity_poly.entity_id
_entity_poly.type
_entity_poly.pdbx_seq_one_letter_code
_entity_poly.pdbx_strand_id
1 'polypeptide(L)'
;QSNFGPLPPADDQVVKGFLRDKEFLVFSPSSYNAVGLGTTQLYNRTLVYNHKRHGIFRLGNRQYDFRVKPRFPKKLTREFLYVDLLNNLEELAEDRDLVLSQARSKLPTFDRGRLEDAVESYGNMATRKRFREWIDG
;
A
#
# COMPACT_ATOMS: atom_id res chain seq x y z
N GLN A 1 -8.35 4.17 -18.03
CA GLN A 1 -7.82 3.13 -17.19
C GLN A 1 -6.84 3.67 -16.18
N SER A 2 -6.81 3.05 -15.03
CA SER A 2 -5.93 3.45 -13.96
C SER A 2 -4.50 2.98 -14.22
N ASN A 3 -3.53 3.82 -13.91
CA ASN A 3 -2.11 3.46 -14.00
C ASN A 3 -1.67 2.56 -12.85
N PHE A 4 -2.51 2.40 -11.85
CA PHE A 4 -2.18 1.61 -10.66
C PHE A 4 -2.79 0.22 -10.70
N GLY A 5 -3.09 -0.27 -11.88
CA GLY A 5 -3.69 -1.57 -12.02
C GLY A 5 -5.17 -1.53 -11.63
N PRO A 6 -6.04 -1.19 -12.57
CA PRO A 6 -7.46 -1.07 -12.28
C PRO A 6 -8.01 -2.38 -11.76
N LEU A 7 -8.79 -2.30 -10.71
CA LEU A 7 -9.50 -3.45 -10.18
C LEU A 7 -10.83 -3.57 -10.88
N PRO A 8 -11.28 -4.80 -11.13
CA PRO A 8 -12.61 -4.96 -11.72
C PRO A 8 -13.66 -4.32 -10.84
N PRO A 9 -14.69 -3.67 -11.42
CA PRO A 9 -15.78 -3.13 -10.64
C PRO A 9 -16.42 -4.14 -9.69
N ALA A 10 -16.33 -5.42 -10.05
CA ALA A 10 -16.87 -6.48 -9.22
C ALA A 10 -16.19 -6.59 -7.86
N ASP A 11 -14.87 -6.30 -7.79
CA ASP A 11 -14.15 -6.33 -6.51
C ASP A 11 -14.70 -5.28 -5.56
N ASP A 12 -14.92 -4.06 -6.05
CA ASP A 12 -15.47 -2.99 -5.22
C ASP A 12 -16.85 -3.35 -4.71
N GLN A 13 -17.70 -3.90 -5.56
CA GLN A 13 -19.06 -4.26 -5.18
C GLN A 13 -19.08 -5.38 -4.16
N VAL A 14 -18.22 -6.38 -4.34
CA VAL A 14 -18.15 -7.52 -3.42
C VAL A 14 -17.67 -7.05 -2.04
N VAL A 15 -16.62 -6.25 -2.00
CA VAL A 15 -16.07 -5.74 -0.75
C VAL A 15 -17.07 -4.83 -0.05
N LYS A 16 -17.70 -3.94 -0.80
CA LYS A 16 -18.70 -3.03 -0.25
C LYS A 16 -19.87 -3.80 0.38
N GLY A 17 -20.34 -4.83 -0.31
CA GLY A 17 -21.43 -5.67 0.21
C GLY A 17 -21.03 -6.42 1.47
N PHE A 18 -19.81 -6.93 1.50
CA PHE A 18 -19.32 -7.67 2.67
C PHE A 18 -19.13 -6.76 3.88
N LEU A 19 -18.49 -5.60 3.67
CA LEU A 19 -18.22 -4.66 4.75
C LEU A 19 -19.44 -3.87 5.18
N ARG A 20 -20.39 -3.69 4.27
CA ARG A 20 -21.52 -2.79 4.45
C ARG A 20 -21.04 -1.39 4.79
N ASP A 21 -19.98 -0.96 4.08
CA ASP A 21 -19.34 0.33 4.27
C ASP A 21 -18.68 0.70 2.96
N LYS A 22 -18.66 1.97 2.66
CA LYS A 22 -18.01 2.47 1.45
C LYS A 22 -16.60 3.00 1.71
N GLU A 23 -16.15 2.99 2.96
CA GLU A 23 -14.81 3.44 3.31
C GLU A 23 -13.86 2.24 3.33
N PHE A 24 -13.22 2.03 2.20
CA PHE A 24 -12.23 0.96 2.06
C PHE A 24 -11.34 1.26 0.86
N LEU A 25 -10.17 0.62 0.83
CA LEU A 25 -9.24 0.72 -0.27
C LEU A 25 -8.84 -0.68 -0.69
N VAL A 26 -9.11 -1.03 -1.94
CA VAL A 26 -8.77 -2.35 -2.49
C VAL A 26 -7.60 -2.19 -3.45
N PHE A 27 -6.54 -2.96 -3.25
CA PHE A 27 -5.40 -2.96 -4.17
C PHE A 27 -4.58 -4.24 -3.98
N SER A 28 -3.65 -4.47 -4.91
CA SER A 28 -2.76 -5.63 -4.81
C SER A 28 -1.31 -5.16 -4.66
N PRO A 29 -0.43 -6.01 -4.09
CA PRO A 29 0.99 -5.65 -3.97
C PRO A 29 1.67 -5.34 -5.31
N SER A 30 1.13 -5.84 -6.42
CA SER A 30 1.67 -5.49 -7.73
C SER A 30 1.60 -3.99 -8.02
N SER A 31 0.73 -3.27 -7.32
CA SER A 31 0.62 -1.82 -7.46
C SER A 31 1.91 -1.10 -7.07
N TYR A 32 2.74 -1.70 -6.21
CA TYR A 32 4.01 -1.09 -5.83
C TYR A 32 4.96 -0.93 -7.02
N ASN A 33 4.76 -1.70 -8.08
CA ASN A 33 5.57 -1.57 -9.28
C ASN A 33 5.39 -0.20 -9.94
N ALA A 34 4.27 0.46 -9.68
CA ALA A 34 4.01 1.79 -10.24
C ALA A 34 5.01 2.84 -9.74
N VAL A 35 5.65 2.60 -8.59
CA VAL A 35 6.66 3.52 -8.06
C VAL A 35 8.07 2.97 -8.25
N GLY A 36 8.22 1.90 -9.03
CA GLY A 36 9.52 1.31 -9.31
C GLY A 36 10.12 0.53 -8.15
N LEU A 37 9.29 0.09 -7.21
CA LEU A 37 9.72 -0.63 -6.03
C LEU A 37 9.13 -2.02 -6.01
N GLY A 38 9.24 -2.73 -7.13
CA GLY A 38 8.73 -4.08 -7.19
C GLY A 38 9.48 -5.01 -6.26
N THR A 39 8.79 -5.99 -5.72
CA THR A 39 9.42 -7.07 -4.98
C THR A 39 9.47 -8.28 -5.91
N THR A 40 10.41 -9.19 -5.66
CA THR A 40 10.52 -10.39 -6.47
C THR A 40 9.37 -11.35 -6.18
N GLN A 41 8.77 -11.24 -5.01
CA GLN A 41 7.60 -12.03 -4.66
C GLN A 41 6.36 -11.16 -4.74
N LEU A 42 5.61 -11.35 -5.80
CA LEU A 42 4.33 -10.69 -5.95
C LEU A 42 3.27 -11.68 -5.47
N TYR A 43 2.67 -11.37 -4.36
CA TYR A 43 1.63 -12.24 -3.82
C TYR A 43 0.35 -12.06 -4.60
N ASN A 44 -0.30 -13.17 -4.90
CA ASN A 44 -1.63 -13.15 -5.51
C ASN A 44 -2.67 -12.79 -4.46
N ARG A 45 -2.44 -11.68 -3.80
CA ARG A 45 -3.34 -11.19 -2.77
C ARG A 45 -4.04 -9.96 -3.23
N THR A 46 -5.25 -9.80 -2.76
CA THR A 46 -5.98 -8.55 -2.87
C THR A 46 -6.10 -8.01 -1.47
N LEU A 47 -5.50 -6.85 -1.22
CA LEU A 47 -5.53 -6.22 0.08
C LEU A 47 -6.73 -5.29 0.18
N VAL A 48 -7.39 -5.30 1.34
CA VAL A 48 -8.53 -4.42 1.59
C VAL A 48 -8.29 -3.68 2.90
N TYR A 49 -7.86 -2.44 2.81
CA TYR A 49 -7.74 -1.60 3.99
C TYR A 49 -9.11 -1.04 4.33
N ASN A 50 -9.50 -1.16 5.58
CA ASN A 50 -10.83 -0.79 6.02
C ASN A 50 -10.83 -0.53 7.53
N HIS A 51 -11.98 -0.17 8.08
CA HIS A 51 -12.10 0.16 9.51
C HIS A 51 -12.79 -0.91 10.33
N LYS A 52 -13.23 -2.01 9.71
CA LYS A 52 -14.13 -2.96 10.38
C LYS A 52 -13.60 -4.38 10.51
N ARG A 53 -12.98 -4.92 9.47
CA ARG A 53 -12.66 -6.34 9.42
C ARG A 53 -11.18 -6.59 9.26
N HIS A 54 -10.70 -7.59 9.95
CA HIS A 54 -9.31 -8.03 9.84
C HIS A 54 -9.30 -9.54 9.62
N GLY A 55 -8.52 -10.00 8.65
CA GLY A 55 -8.38 -11.40 8.36
C GLY A 55 -8.54 -11.72 6.90
N ILE A 56 -8.33 -12.98 6.56
CA ILE A 56 -8.44 -13.45 5.18
C ILE A 56 -9.81 -14.06 4.99
N PHE A 57 -10.54 -13.57 4.00
CA PHE A 57 -11.89 -14.04 3.69
C PHE A 57 -11.99 -14.37 2.22
N ARG A 58 -12.68 -15.48 1.93
CA ARG A 58 -12.94 -15.87 0.55
C ARG A 58 -14.35 -15.42 0.20
N LEU A 59 -14.43 -14.53 -0.78
CA LEU A 59 -15.70 -13.99 -1.26
C LEU A 59 -15.82 -14.35 -2.73
N GLY A 60 -16.78 -15.22 -3.04
CA GLY A 60 -16.88 -15.75 -4.37
C GLY A 60 -15.69 -16.64 -4.67
N ASN A 61 -15.04 -16.42 -5.80
CA ASN A 61 -13.87 -17.19 -6.21
C ASN A 61 -12.56 -16.51 -5.86
N ARG A 62 -12.61 -15.41 -5.09
CA ARG A 62 -11.43 -14.61 -4.82
C ARG A 62 -11.16 -14.51 -3.33
N GLN A 63 -9.90 -14.53 -2.97
CA GLN A 63 -9.47 -14.41 -1.59
C GLN A 63 -9.02 -12.98 -1.33
N TYR A 64 -9.51 -12.39 -0.25
CA TYR A 64 -9.19 -11.02 0.14
C TYR A 64 -8.51 -11.00 1.50
N ASP A 65 -7.49 -10.19 1.62
CA ASP A 65 -6.76 -9.98 2.87
C ASP A 65 -7.24 -8.64 3.45
N PHE A 66 -8.18 -8.70 4.37
CA PHE A 66 -8.73 -7.50 5.00
C PHE A 66 -7.83 -7.07 6.14
N ARG A 67 -7.51 -5.79 6.18
CA ARG A 67 -6.67 -5.23 7.24
C ARG A 67 -7.29 -3.95 7.77
N VAL A 68 -7.47 -3.91 9.09
CA VAL A 68 -7.99 -2.71 9.74
C VAL A 68 -6.86 -1.69 9.80
N LYS A 69 -7.12 -0.51 9.25
CA LYS A 69 -6.17 0.60 9.26
C LYS A 69 -6.90 1.86 9.70
N PRO A 70 -6.30 2.67 10.56
CA PRO A 70 -6.96 3.90 11.00
C PRO A 70 -7.08 4.92 9.88
N ARG A 71 -6.15 4.90 8.93
CA ARG A 71 -6.14 5.85 7.82
C ARG A 71 -5.69 5.19 6.54
N PHE A 72 -6.31 5.57 5.46
CA PHE A 72 -5.92 5.18 4.11
C PHE A 72 -6.57 6.17 3.13
N PRO A 73 -5.98 6.38 1.95
CA PRO A 73 -6.53 7.33 0.99
C PRO A 73 -7.75 6.73 0.28
N LYS A 74 -8.56 7.59 -0.30
CA LYS A 74 -9.70 7.14 -1.11
C LYS A 74 -9.26 6.52 -2.42
N LYS A 75 -8.11 6.96 -2.93
CA LYS A 75 -7.53 6.46 -4.18
C LYS A 75 -6.06 6.19 -3.98
N LEU A 76 -5.53 5.22 -4.72
CA LEU A 76 -4.12 4.93 -4.69
C LEU A 76 -3.33 6.11 -5.26
N THR A 77 -2.25 6.47 -4.58
CA THR A 77 -1.31 7.47 -5.05
C THR A 77 0.09 6.88 -4.98
N ARG A 78 1.02 7.47 -5.74
CA ARG A 78 2.41 7.02 -5.69
C ARG A 78 2.98 7.17 -4.29
N GLU A 79 2.66 8.28 -3.64
CA GLU A 79 3.14 8.56 -2.30
C GLU A 79 2.63 7.53 -1.29
N PHE A 80 1.34 7.21 -1.36
CA PHE A 80 0.79 6.19 -0.48
C PHE A 80 1.44 4.83 -0.70
N LEU A 81 1.61 4.43 -1.96
CA LEU A 81 2.21 3.13 -2.28
C LEU A 81 3.65 3.04 -1.78
N TYR A 82 4.40 4.13 -1.91
CA TYR A 82 5.76 4.18 -1.41
C TYR A 82 5.80 3.98 0.11
N VAL A 83 4.97 4.72 0.82
CA VAL A 83 4.90 4.63 2.29
C VAL A 83 4.40 3.26 2.72
N ASP A 84 3.37 2.76 2.04
CA ASP A 84 2.79 1.47 2.39
C ASP A 84 3.76 0.31 2.19
N LEU A 85 4.56 0.37 1.11
CA LEU A 85 5.59 -0.63 0.91
C LEU A 85 6.59 -0.63 2.06
N LEU A 86 7.03 0.55 2.49
CA LEU A 86 7.96 0.66 3.61
C LEU A 86 7.34 0.16 4.91
N ASN A 87 6.05 0.40 5.11
CA ASN A 87 5.36 -0.11 6.29
C ASN A 87 5.32 -1.64 6.33
N ASN A 88 5.19 -2.27 5.16
CA ASN A 88 5.01 -3.71 5.04
C ASN A 88 6.26 -4.43 4.54
N LEU A 89 7.39 -3.80 4.69
CA LEU A 89 8.63 -4.26 4.07
C LEU A 89 9.01 -5.70 4.44
N GLU A 90 8.89 -6.04 5.71
CA GLU A 90 9.26 -7.38 6.18
C GLU A 90 8.36 -8.47 5.63
N GLU A 91 7.14 -8.09 5.30
CA GLU A 91 6.15 -9.03 4.80
C GLU A 91 6.25 -9.22 3.29
N LEU A 92 6.66 -8.16 2.57
CA LEU A 92 6.58 -8.12 1.11
C LEU A 92 7.92 -8.25 0.40
N ALA A 93 9.02 -7.96 1.07
CA ALA A 93 10.33 -7.90 0.44
C ALA A 93 11.19 -9.10 0.80
N GLU A 94 11.73 -9.78 -0.21
CA GLU A 94 12.69 -10.84 0.00
C GLU A 94 14.04 -10.29 0.44
N ASP A 95 14.47 -9.22 -0.23
CA ASP A 95 15.72 -8.56 0.10
C ASP A 95 15.41 -7.17 0.60
N ARG A 96 15.27 -7.06 1.91
CA ARG A 96 14.87 -5.82 2.56
C ARG A 96 15.89 -4.70 2.31
N ASP A 97 17.18 -5.02 2.40
CA ASP A 97 18.21 -4.00 2.24
C ASP A 97 18.24 -3.45 0.81
N LEU A 98 18.04 -4.31 -0.17
CA LEU A 98 17.97 -3.88 -1.55
C LEU A 98 16.76 -2.98 -1.79
N VAL A 99 15.61 -3.37 -1.29
CA VAL A 99 14.38 -2.58 -1.43
C VAL A 99 14.54 -1.23 -0.74
N LEU A 100 15.14 -1.20 0.45
CA LEU A 100 15.41 0.05 1.16
C LEU A 100 16.33 0.96 0.38
N SER A 101 17.38 0.41 -0.21
CA SER A 101 18.31 1.18 -1.02
C SER A 101 17.61 1.79 -2.23
N GLN A 102 16.78 1.00 -2.90
CA GLN A 102 16.01 1.47 -4.05
C GLN A 102 15.01 2.54 -3.63
N ALA A 103 14.35 2.35 -2.49
CA ALA A 103 13.39 3.33 -2.00
C ALA A 103 14.07 4.66 -1.71
N ARG A 104 15.23 4.63 -1.08
CA ARG A 104 15.98 5.85 -0.80
C ARG A 104 16.36 6.57 -2.09
N SER A 105 16.78 5.82 -3.10
CA SER A 105 17.18 6.42 -4.39
C SER A 105 16.01 7.05 -5.13
N LYS A 106 14.79 6.64 -4.83
CA LYS A 106 13.59 7.19 -5.48
C LYS A 106 13.06 8.46 -4.83
N LEU A 107 13.57 8.83 -3.65
CA LEU A 107 13.09 10.04 -2.96
C LEU A 107 13.04 11.27 -3.86
N PRO A 108 14.11 11.57 -4.66
CA PRO A 108 14.06 12.77 -5.49
C PRO A 108 13.00 12.76 -6.58
N THR A 109 12.42 11.61 -6.88
CA THR A 109 11.38 11.51 -7.92
C THR A 109 10.00 11.92 -7.41
N PHE A 110 9.86 12.15 -6.11
CA PHE A 110 8.58 12.51 -5.50
C PHE A 110 8.52 13.99 -5.19
N ASP A 111 7.30 14.53 -5.19
CA ASP A 111 7.06 15.84 -4.61
C ASP A 111 7.27 15.75 -3.12
N ARG A 112 8.20 16.55 -2.59
CA ARG A 112 8.60 16.49 -1.19
C ARG A 112 7.42 16.70 -0.24
N GLY A 113 6.61 17.71 -0.50
CA GLY A 113 5.48 18.03 0.36
C GLY A 113 4.44 16.93 0.39
N ARG A 114 4.12 16.38 -0.78
CA ARG A 114 3.15 15.29 -0.85
C ARG A 114 3.66 14.04 -0.17
N LEU A 115 4.96 13.75 -0.32
CA LEU A 115 5.52 12.58 0.31
C LEU A 115 5.56 12.74 1.83
N GLU A 116 5.92 13.92 2.32
CA GLU A 116 5.90 14.20 3.75
C GLU A 116 4.50 14.04 4.32
N ASP A 117 3.49 14.53 3.61
CA ASP A 117 2.10 14.36 4.04
C ASP A 117 1.69 12.89 4.10
N ALA A 118 2.12 12.10 3.13
CA ALA A 118 1.82 10.67 3.11
C ALA A 118 2.50 9.93 4.25
N VAL A 119 3.75 10.26 4.53
CA VAL A 119 4.48 9.66 5.66
C VAL A 119 3.78 10.02 6.98
N GLU A 120 3.39 11.27 7.12
CA GLU A 120 2.68 11.74 8.31
C GLU A 120 1.35 11.02 8.49
N SER A 121 0.60 10.86 7.40
CA SER A 121 -0.75 10.30 7.45
C SER A 121 -0.76 8.78 7.53
N TYR A 122 0.15 8.11 6.84
CA TYR A 122 0.09 6.67 6.65
C TYR A 122 1.30 5.90 7.14
N GLY A 123 2.42 6.56 7.42
CA GLY A 123 3.63 5.89 7.86
C GLY A 123 3.52 5.37 9.28
N ASN A 124 4.01 4.14 9.51
CA ASN A 124 4.16 3.65 10.86
C ASN A 124 5.42 4.28 11.48
N MET A 125 5.69 3.96 12.74
CA MET A 125 6.81 4.59 13.45
C MET A 125 8.16 4.30 12.79
N ALA A 126 8.36 3.07 12.35
CA ALA A 126 9.60 2.69 11.69
C ALA A 126 9.79 3.45 10.38
N THR A 127 8.73 3.58 9.60
CA THR A 127 8.77 4.30 8.32
C THR A 127 9.03 5.79 8.55
N ARG A 128 8.36 6.39 9.54
CA ARG A 128 8.57 7.80 9.86
C ARG A 128 10.01 8.09 10.27
N LYS A 129 10.57 7.22 11.12
CA LYS A 129 11.95 7.36 11.56
C LYS A 129 12.91 7.23 10.40
N ARG A 130 12.71 6.24 9.55
CA ARG A 130 13.55 5.98 8.39
C ARG A 130 13.53 7.15 7.43
N PHE A 131 12.34 7.66 7.14
CA PHE A 131 12.17 8.81 6.26
C PHE A 131 12.92 10.04 6.79
N ARG A 132 12.78 10.29 8.08
CA ARG A 132 13.46 11.42 8.72
C ARG A 132 14.98 11.29 8.59
N GLU A 133 15.51 10.10 8.83
CA GLU A 133 16.94 9.85 8.68
C GLU A 133 17.42 10.09 7.26
N TRP A 134 16.63 9.67 6.28
CA TRP A 134 16.99 9.86 4.88
C TRP A 134 16.99 11.32 4.46
N ILE A 135 16.10 12.11 5.01
CA ILE A 135 16.02 13.53 4.70
C ILE A 135 17.12 14.31 5.38
N ASP A 136 17.39 14.02 6.64
CA ASP A 136 18.37 14.75 7.43
C ASP A 136 19.81 14.30 7.13
N GLY A 137 19.96 13.08 6.69
CA GLY A 137 21.24 12.53 6.33
C GLY A 137 21.53 12.67 4.86
#